data_f3f8f54eeb4f57d69e00e48448d696ca
#
_entry.id   f3f8f54eeb4f57d69e00e48448d696ca
#
_cell.length_a   1.000
_cell.length_b   1.000
_cell.length_c   1.000
_cell.angle_alpha   90.00
_cell.angle_beta   90.00
_cell.angle_gamma   90.00
#
_symmetry.space_group_name_H-M   'P 1'
#
loop_
_entity.id
_entity.type
_entity.pdbx_description
1 polymer ?
#
loop_
_entity_poly.entity_id
_entity_poly.type
_entity_poly.pdbx_seq_one_letter_code
_entity_poly.pdbx_strand_id
1 'polypeptide(L)'
;MSVSNEENFALTQVKMAGIKKKLNAESWNDEYENAITEWGEKASGLRFMHANSSGYWRGLSNKLTLYSIIATTIASAASLVAGSIDDVDSKDAVLFAAGGVGLFTSFIQSLKKFYNADEKAAEHGSIAKQFGSYYRYVSIQMGMSREDRRPSDELFEWALKDYERLQQEALPLRGADIELYKKTFKKF
;
A
#
# COMPACT_ATOMS: atom_id res chain seq x y z
N MET A 1 -35.04 -48.54 -14.07
CA MET A 1 -35.11 -47.41 -15.05
C MET A 1 -34.53 -46.06 -14.56
N SER A 2 -34.26 -45.87 -13.27
CA SER A 2 -33.67 -44.58 -12.74
C SER A 2 -32.17 -44.42 -12.96
N VAL A 3 -31.37 -45.49 -12.85
CA VAL A 3 -29.92 -45.46 -12.97
C VAL A 3 -29.41 -44.98 -14.33
N SER A 4 -30.06 -45.35 -15.41
CA SER A 4 -29.66 -44.94 -16.77
C SER A 4 -29.89 -43.44 -17.06
N ASN A 5 -30.84 -42.80 -16.37
CA ASN A 5 -31.09 -41.36 -16.52
C ASN A 5 -30.05 -40.51 -15.75
N GLU A 6 -29.58 -40.97 -14.59
CA GLU A 6 -28.54 -40.30 -13.80
C GLU A 6 -27.18 -40.40 -14.50
N GLU A 7 -26.85 -41.55 -15.07
CA GLU A 7 -25.62 -41.74 -15.86
C GLU A 7 -25.59 -40.86 -17.12
N ASN A 8 -26.71 -40.79 -17.85
CA ASN A 8 -26.83 -39.92 -19.04
C ASN A 8 -26.76 -38.43 -18.66
N PHE A 9 -27.32 -38.04 -17.53
CA PHE A 9 -27.22 -36.67 -17.01
C PHE A 9 -25.78 -36.31 -16.64
N ALA A 10 -25.09 -37.19 -15.92
CA ALA A 10 -23.69 -36.99 -15.52
C ALA A 10 -22.76 -36.88 -16.76
N LEU A 11 -22.93 -37.75 -17.76
CA LEU A 11 -22.22 -37.71 -19.03
C LEU A 11 -22.44 -36.41 -19.80
N THR A 12 -23.66 -35.91 -19.78
CA THR A 12 -24.03 -34.63 -20.42
C THR A 12 -23.35 -33.45 -19.71
N GLN A 13 -23.35 -33.45 -18.39
CA GLN A 13 -22.65 -32.42 -17.59
C GLN A 13 -21.14 -32.38 -17.88
N VAL A 14 -20.48 -33.55 -17.95
CA VAL A 14 -19.05 -33.65 -18.27
C VAL A 14 -18.75 -33.13 -19.69
N LYS A 15 -19.59 -33.48 -20.68
CA LYS A 15 -19.46 -32.98 -22.06
C LYS A 15 -19.64 -31.47 -22.14
N MET A 16 -20.63 -30.92 -21.45
CA MET A 16 -20.88 -29.47 -21.40
C MET A 16 -19.72 -28.72 -20.74
N ALA A 17 -19.17 -29.24 -19.65
CA ALA A 17 -17.99 -28.67 -19.01
C ALA A 17 -16.76 -28.66 -19.94
N GLY A 18 -16.54 -29.74 -20.68
CA GLY A 18 -15.47 -29.81 -21.68
C GLY A 18 -15.64 -28.79 -22.82
N ILE A 19 -16.86 -28.66 -23.35
CA ILE A 19 -17.15 -27.64 -24.37
C ILE A 19 -16.92 -26.24 -23.84
N LYS A 20 -17.39 -25.94 -22.62
CA LYS A 20 -17.18 -24.63 -21.99
C LYS A 20 -15.69 -24.30 -21.82
N LYS A 21 -14.88 -25.25 -21.38
CA LYS A 21 -13.41 -25.09 -21.27
C LYS A 21 -12.76 -24.78 -22.62
N LYS A 22 -13.16 -25.50 -23.68
CA LYS A 22 -12.64 -25.29 -25.03
C LYS A 22 -12.99 -23.91 -25.56
N LEU A 23 -14.24 -23.51 -25.44
CA LEU A 23 -14.71 -22.16 -25.83
C LEU A 23 -13.97 -21.05 -25.06
N ASN A 24 -13.72 -21.29 -23.77
CA ASN A 24 -12.93 -20.37 -22.97
C ASN A 24 -11.50 -20.25 -23.49
N ALA A 25 -10.83 -21.35 -23.79
CA ALA A 25 -9.49 -21.33 -24.36
C ALA A 25 -9.42 -20.57 -25.70
N GLU A 26 -10.43 -20.75 -26.55
CA GLU A 26 -10.54 -20.09 -27.86
C GLU A 26 -10.82 -18.58 -27.75
N SER A 27 -11.42 -18.12 -26.64
CA SER A 27 -11.69 -16.69 -26.40
C SER A 27 -10.42 -15.88 -26.08
N TRP A 28 -9.36 -16.55 -25.63
CA TRP A 28 -8.08 -15.91 -25.28
C TRP A 28 -7.22 -15.67 -26.53
N ASN A 29 -6.69 -14.46 -26.64
CA ASN A 29 -5.70 -14.07 -27.64
C ASN A 29 -4.47 -13.42 -26.99
N ASP A 30 -3.38 -13.35 -27.74
CA ASP A 30 -2.12 -12.82 -27.23
C ASP A 30 -2.19 -11.32 -26.91
N GLU A 31 -3.08 -10.56 -27.56
CA GLU A 31 -3.26 -9.14 -27.31
C GLU A 31 -3.85 -8.89 -25.90
N TYR A 32 -4.87 -9.67 -25.51
CA TYR A 32 -5.45 -9.59 -24.17
C TYR A 32 -4.45 -10.03 -23.10
N GLU A 33 -3.74 -11.13 -23.35
CA GLU A 33 -2.71 -11.63 -22.42
C GLU A 33 -1.61 -10.58 -22.20
N ASN A 34 -1.11 -9.99 -23.27
CA ASN A 34 -0.07 -8.97 -23.20
C ASN A 34 -0.55 -7.71 -22.45
N ALA A 35 -1.76 -7.22 -22.75
CA ALA A 35 -2.31 -6.04 -22.10
C ALA A 35 -2.49 -6.26 -20.59
N ILE A 36 -3.11 -7.38 -20.20
CA ILE A 36 -3.34 -7.71 -18.78
C ILE A 36 -2.01 -7.91 -18.05
N THR A 37 -1.03 -8.57 -18.69
CA THR A 37 0.31 -8.77 -18.12
C THR A 37 1.02 -7.45 -17.92
N GLU A 38 0.99 -6.55 -18.90
CA GLU A 38 1.58 -5.21 -18.80
C GLU A 38 0.98 -4.40 -17.64
N TRP A 39 -0.34 -4.43 -17.47
CA TRP A 39 -0.99 -3.77 -16.33
C TRP A 39 -0.58 -4.41 -14.99
N GLY A 40 -0.42 -5.72 -14.95
CA GLY A 40 0.12 -6.44 -13.79
C GLY A 40 1.53 -5.97 -13.42
N GLU A 41 2.42 -5.88 -14.40
CA GLU A 41 3.80 -5.40 -14.20
C GLU A 41 3.84 -3.95 -13.74
N LYS A 42 3.05 -3.07 -14.36
CA LYS A 42 2.88 -1.67 -13.93
C LYS A 42 2.37 -1.57 -12.50
N ALA A 43 1.38 -2.40 -12.13
CA ALA A 43 0.86 -2.46 -10.77
C ALA A 43 1.93 -2.92 -9.77
N SER A 44 2.80 -3.88 -10.13
CA SER A 44 3.93 -4.28 -9.31
C SER A 44 4.92 -3.14 -9.07
N GLY A 45 5.21 -2.34 -10.11
CA GLY A 45 6.05 -1.14 -10.00
C GLY A 45 5.44 -0.08 -9.08
N LEU A 46 4.14 0.21 -9.25
CA LEU A 46 3.40 1.15 -8.41
C LEU A 46 3.34 0.68 -6.95
N ARG A 47 3.11 -0.61 -6.71
CA ARG A 47 3.20 -1.20 -5.38
C ARG A 47 4.55 -0.91 -4.71
N PHE A 48 5.66 -1.12 -5.42
CA PHE A 48 7.00 -0.86 -4.89
C PHE A 48 7.16 0.61 -4.50
N MET A 49 6.80 1.54 -5.38
CA MET A 49 6.93 2.97 -5.15
C MET A 49 6.06 3.45 -3.98
N HIS A 50 4.80 3.02 -3.90
CA HIS A 50 3.91 3.36 -2.78
C HIS A 50 4.38 2.73 -1.46
N ALA A 51 4.92 1.51 -1.45
CA ALA A 51 5.48 0.91 -0.25
C ALA A 51 6.68 1.71 0.30
N ASN A 52 7.55 2.21 -0.59
CA ASN A 52 8.67 3.07 -0.18
C ASN A 52 8.18 4.43 0.34
N SER A 53 7.19 5.07 -0.32
CA SER A 53 6.57 6.29 0.17
C SER A 53 5.97 6.11 1.57
N SER A 54 5.24 5.01 1.79
CA SER A 54 4.69 4.64 3.11
C SER A 54 5.78 4.52 4.16
N GLY A 55 6.87 3.81 3.84
CA GLY A 55 8.03 3.66 4.72
C GLY A 55 8.67 4.98 5.11
N TYR A 56 8.85 5.87 4.14
CA TYR A 56 9.40 7.22 4.40
C TYR A 56 8.52 8.04 5.35
N TRP A 57 7.22 8.15 5.06
CA TRP A 57 6.29 8.94 5.87
C TRP A 57 6.15 8.38 7.28
N ARG A 58 6.13 7.06 7.42
CA ARG A 58 6.15 6.39 8.72
C ARG A 58 7.43 6.67 9.49
N GLY A 59 8.59 6.60 8.82
CA GLY A 59 9.87 6.94 9.43
C GLY A 59 9.93 8.39 9.90
N LEU A 60 9.41 9.33 9.11
CA LEU A 60 9.31 10.74 9.49
C LEU A 60 8.40 10.93 10.71
N SER A 61 7.20 10.35 10.70
CA SER A 61 6.27 10.43 11.83
C SER A 61 6.87 9.86 13.11
N ASN A 62 7.50 8.69 13.04
CA ASN A 62 8.14 8.06 14.20
C ASN A 62 9.26 8.93 14.78
N LYS A 63 10.09 9.54 13.94
CA LYS A 63 11.16 10.46 14.40
C LYS A 63 10.57 11.68 15.09
N LEU A 64 9.58 12.34 14.50
CA LEU A 64 8.94 13.51 15.10
C LEU A 64 8.26 13.15 16.43
N THR A 65 7.62 12.00 16.51
CA THR A 65 7.01 11.49 17.75
C THR A 65 8.05 11.24 18.81
N LEU A 66 9.16 10.56 18.47
CA LEU A 66 10.23 10.24 19.42
C LEU A 66 10.88 11.52 19.99
N TYR A 67 11.19 12.48 19.12
CA TYR A 67 11.75 13.77 19.58
C TYR A 67 10.77 14.53 20.47
N SER A 68 9.48 14.53 20.16
CA SER A 68 8.46 15.12 21.01
C SER A 68 8.40 14.47 22.40
N ILE A 69 8.44 13.13 22.47
CA ILE A 69 8.41 12.39 23.73
C ILE A 69 9.66 12.74 24.59
N ILE A 70 10.84 12.68 23.99
CA ILE A 70 12.09 12.99 24.69
C ILE A 70 12.06 14.43 25.25
N ALA A 71 11.70 15.40 24.40
CA ALA A 71 11.63 16.79 24.81
C ALA A 71 10.61 17.03 25.92
N THR A 72 9.41 16.44 25.80
CA THR A 72 8.38 16.53 26.85
C THR A 72 8.87 15.92 28.18
N THR A 73 9.54 14.78 28.13
CA THR A 73 10.07 14.11 29.33
C THR A 73 11.12 14.99 30.04
N ILE A 74 12.05 15.61 29.27
CA ILE A 74 13.07 16.52 29.80
C ILE A 74 12.38 17.76 30.45
N ALA A 75 11.42 18.38 29.75
CA ALA A 75 10.72 19.55 30.28
C ALA A 75 9.95 19.23 31.58
N SER A 76 9.29 18.06 31.63
CA SER A 76 8.58 17.61 32.81
C SER A 76 9.52 17.35 34.00
N ALA A 77 10.65 16.67 33.74
CA ALA A 77 11.66 16.41 34.77
C ALA A 77 12.28 17.73 35.33
N ALA A 78 12.60 18.65 34.44
CA ALA A 78 13.11 19.98 34.83
C ALA A 78 12.11 20.75 35.68
N SER A 79 10.83 20.71 35.33
CA SER A 79 9.76 21.36 36.09
C SER A 79 9.60 20.76 37.51
N LEU A 80 9.75 19.43 37.64
CA LEU A 80 9.70 18.77 38.95
C LEU A 80 10.91 19.17 39.82
N VAL A 81 12.10 19.18 39.24
CA VAL A 81 13.33 19.57 39.96
C VAL A 81 13.27 21.05 40.39
N ALA A 82 12.72 21.93 39.55
CA ALA A 82 12.57 23.35 39.91
C ALA A 82 11.75 23.56 41.19
N GLY A 83 10.83 22.65 41.49
CA GLY A 83 10.02 22.69 42.76
C GLY A 83 10.87 22.47 44.03
N SER A 84 12.05 21.86 43.93
CA SER A 84 12.98 21.60 45.06
C SER A 84 14.17 22.56 45.14
N ILE A 85 14.24 23.58 44.28
CA ILE A 85 15.27 24.60 44.28
C ILE A 85 14.82 25.78 45.15
N ASP A 86 15.61 26.08 46.20
CA ASP A 86 15.32 27.20 47.12
C ASP A 86 15.77 28.55 46.54
N ASP A 87 16.84 28.53 45.73
CA ASP A 87 17.36 29.74 45.09
C ASP A 87 16.43 30.18 43.93
N VAL A 88 15.89 31.39 44.04
CA VAL A 88 14.90 31.92 43.11
C VAL A 88 15.43 32.09 41.71
N ASP A 89 16.64 32.59 41.54
CA ASP A 89 17.25 32.85 40.22
C ASP A 89 17.51 31.49 39.47
N SER A 90 18.05 30.50 40.19
CA SER A 90 18.24 29.15 39.63
C SER A 90 16.94 28.45 39.29
N LYS A 91 15.91 28.60 40.10
CA LYS A 91 14.56 28.07 39.85
C LYS A 91 13.93 28.68 38.60
N ASP A 92 13.97 30.02 38.49
CA ASP A 92 13.41 30.70 37.33
C ASP A 92 14.16 30.34 36.04
N ALA A 93 15.47 30.20 36.07
CA ALA A 93 16.25 29.75 34.92
C ALA A 93 15.84 28.33 34.45
N VAL A 94 15.64 27.40 35.39
CA VAL A 94 15.18 26.04 35.08
C VAL A 94 13.75 26.04 34.49
N LEU A 95 12.85 26.83 35.07
CA LEU A 95 11.47 26.93 34.56
C LEU A 95 11.44 27.59 33.17
N PHE A 96 12.26 28.62 32.94
CA PHE A 96 12.37 29.27 31.64
C PHE A 96 12.88 28.29 30.56
N ALA A 97 13.91 27.52 30.89
CA ALA A 97 14.44 26.47 30.03
C ALA A 97 13.39 25.38 29.73
N ALA A 98 12.67 24.90 30.74
CA ALA A 98 11.58 23.94 30.58
C ALA A 98 10.47 24.47 29.68
N GLY A 99 10.09 25.75 29.85
CA GLY A 99 9.14 26.44 28.98
C GLY A 99 9.59 26.50 27.52
N GLY A 100 10.86 26.82 27.27
CA GLY A 100 11.47 26.81 25.94
C GLY A 100 11.42 25.44 25.26
N VAL A 101 11.72 24.38 26.02
CA VAL A 101 11.58 22.99 25.51
C VAL A 101 10.11 22.65 25.22
N GLY A 102 9.19 23.11 26.03
CA GLY A 102 7.75 22.94 25.80
C GLY A 102 7.27 23.59 24.50
N LEU A 103 7.70 24.83 24.22
CA LEU A 103 7.43 25.51 22.96
C LEU A 103 8.01 24.77 21.75
N PHE A 104 9.25 24.28 21.87
CA PHE A 104 9.88 23.46 20.83
C PHE A 104 9.10 22.17 20.56
N THR A 105 8.63 21.51 21.61
CA THR A 105 7.79 20.31 21.49
C THR A 105 6.49 20.60 20.75
N SER A 106 5.83 21.72 21.07
CA SER A 106 4.60 22.15 20.41
C SER A 106 4.84 22.45 18.93
N PHE A 107 5.99 23.01 18.59
CA PHE A 107 6.41 23.23 17.21
C PHE A 107 6.59 21.90 16.44
N ILE A 108 7.28 20.91 17.04
CA ILE A 108 7.44 19.56 16.44
C ILE A 108 6.08 18.92 16.19
N GLN A 109 5.15 19.00 17.14
CA GLN A 109 3.80 18.44 16.99
C GLN A 109 3.02 19.14 15.87
N SER A 110 3.17 20.47 15.77
CA SER A 110 2.57 21.26 14.68
C SER A 110 3.12 20.84 13.32
N LEU A 111 4.42 20.61 13.20
CA LEU A 111 5.04 20.08 11.98
C LEU A 111 4.50 18.68 11.64
N LYS A 112 4.38 17.79 12.62
CA LYS A 112 3.83 16.44 12.42
C LYS A 112 2.40 16.52 11.85
N LYS A 113 1.57 17.39 12.41
CA LYS A 113 0.21 17.63 11.95
C LYS A 113 0.17 18.30 10.58
N PHE A 114 1.04 19.27 10.32
CA PHE A 114 1.12 19.95 9.03
C PHE A 114 1.48 19.00 7.88
N TYR A 115 2.43 18.08 8.10
CA TYR A 115 2.81 17.10 7.10
C TYR A 115 1.81 15.94 6.94
N ASN A 116 0.92 15.72 7.89
CA ASN A 116 0.00 14.57 7.93
C ASN A 116 0.73 13.25 7.70
N ALA A 117 1.91 13.11 8.32
CA ALA A 117 2.84 12.04 7.99
C ALA A 117 2.25 10.64 8.29
N ASP A 118 1.45 10.48 9.35
CA ASP A 118 0.80 9.22 9.71
C ASP A 118 -0.26 8.83 8.69
N GLU A 119 -1.08 9.79 8.26
CA GLU A 119 -2.14 9.60 7.28
C GLU A 119 -1.55 9.22 5.92
N LYS A 120 -0.58 9.99 5.43
CA LYS A 120 0.15 9.68 4.19
C LYS A 120 0.81 8.29 4.23
N ALA A 121 1.40 7.92 5.37
CA ALA A 121 1.98 6.59 5.53
C ALA A 121 0.92 5.48 5.41
N ALA A 122 -0.25 5.68 6.04
CA ALA A 122 -1.34 4.71 6.01
C ALA A 122 -1.95 4.60 4.60
N GLU A 123 -2.21 5.72 3.93
CA GLU A 123 -2.79 5.77 2.59
C GLU A 123 -1.86 5.13 1.55
N HIS A 124 -0.58 5.55 1.48
CA HIS A 124 0.39 4.90 0.60
C HIS A 124 0.52 3.39 0.89
N GLY A 125 0.48 2.99 2.17
CA GLY A 125 0.52 1.59 2.57
C GLY A 125 -0.72 0.80 2.12
N SER A 126 -1.90 1.42 2.16
CA SER A 126 -3.16 0.84 1.67
C SER A 126 -3.11 0.64 0.15
N ILE A 127 -2.73 1.68 -0.58
CA ILE A 127 -2.60 1.65 -2.05
C ILE A 127 -1.56 0.60 -2.49
N ALA A 128 -0.42 0.52 -1.80
CA ALA A 128 0.58 -0.51 -2.09
C ALA A 128 0.02 -1.94 -1.92
N LYS A 129 -0.80 -2.18 -0.90
CA LYS A 129 -1.46 -3.49 -0.70
C LYS A 129 -2.47 -3.78 -1.81
N GLN A 130 -3.24 -2.80 -2.25
CA GLN A 130 -4.24 -2.95 -3.31
C GLN A 130 -3.56 -3.27 -4.65
N PHE A 131 -2.54 -2.53 -5.07
CA PHE A 131 -1.73 -2.86 -6.26
C PHE A 131 -1.08 -4.24 -6.14
N GLY A 132 -0.63 -4.62 -4.93
CA GLY A 132 -0.08 -5.95 -4.68
C GLY A 132 -1.12 -7.07 -4.82
N SER A 133 -2.36 -6.84 -4.45
CA SER A 133 -3.46 -7.79 -4.61
C SER A 133 -3.85 -7.92 -6.08
N TYR A 134 -3.96 -6.80 -6.80
CA TYR A 134 -4.19 -6.76 -8.23
C TYR A 134 -3.11 -7.56 -9.00
N TYR A 135 -1.83 -7.25 -8.78
CA TYR A 135 -0.72 -7.96 -9.39
C TYR A 135 -0.77 -9.46 -9.15
N ARG A 136 -1.01 -9.89 -7.90
CA ARG A 136 -1.10 -11.33 -7.58
C ARG A 136 -2.24 -12.00 -8.30
N TYR A 137 -3.41 -11.36 -8.37
CA TYR A 137 -4.56 -11.93 -9.05
C TYR A 137 -4.27 -12.10 -10.54
N VAL A 138 -3.75 -11.07 -11.21
CA VAL A 138 -3.31 -11.13 -12.60
C VAL A 138 -2.28 -12.23 -12.81
N SER A 139 -1.24 -12.30 -11.96
CA SER A 139 -0.19 -13.32 -12.07
C SER A 139 -0.73 -14.74 -11.93
N ILE A 140 -1.70 -14.97 -11.04
CA ILE A 140 -2.35 -16.27 -10.89
C ILE A 140 -3.13 -16.62 -12.16
N GLN A 141 -3.93 -15.71 -12.68
CA GLN A 141 -4.72 -15.94 -13.89
C GLN A 141 -3.81 -16.22 -15.10
N MET A 142 -2.75 -15.43 -15.29
CA MET A 142 -1.81 -15.63 -16.40
C MET A 142 -0.96 -16.90 -16.25
N GLY A 143 -0.73 -17.38 -15.02
CA GLY A 143 -0.04 -18.64 -14.76
C GLY A 143 -0.88 -19.91 -14.98
N MET A 144 -2.20 -19.76 -15.13
CA MET A 144 -3.11 -20.90 -15.43
C MET A 144 -3.16 -21.18 -16.93
N SER A 145 -3.59 -22.39 -17.30
CA SER A 145 -3.91 -22.70 -18.70
C SER A 145 -5.13 -21.88 -19.16
N ARG A 146 -5.19 -21.51 -20.46
CA ARG A 146 -6.30 -20.72 -21.03
C ARG A 146 -7.69 -21.34 -20.73
N GLU A 147 -7.76 -22.66 -20.64
CA GLU A 147 -9.00 -23.39 -20.33
C GLU A 147 -9.53 -23.16 -18.91
N ASP A 148 -8.64 -22.94 -17.96
CA ASP A 148 -8.94 -22.84 -16.53
C ASP A 148 -8.97 -21.40 -16.02
N ARG A 149 -8.59 -20.43 -16.87
CA ARG A 149 -8.70 -19.01 -16.56
C ARG A 149 -10.15 -18.54 -16.52
N ARG A 150 -10.36 -17.40 -15.92
CA ARG A 150 -11.59 -16.65 -16.08
C ARG A 150 -11.80 -16.32 -17.58
N PRO A 151 -13.05 -16.24 -18.09
CA PRO A 151 -13.30 -15.81 -19.48
C PRO A 151 -12.57 -14.53 -19.83
N SER A 152 -12.03 -14.47 -21.06
CA SER A 152 -11.10 -13.41 -21.46
C SER A 152 -11.69 -12.01 -21.39
N ASP A 153 -12.94 -11.85 -21.86
CA ASP A 153 -13.70 -10.61 -21.83
C ASP A 153 -13.96 -10.12 -20.39
N GLU A 154 -14.42 -11.04 -19.53
CA GLU A 154 -14.68 -10.72 -18.13
C GLU A 154 -13.40 -10.35 -17.37
N LEU A 155 -12.28 -11.06 -17.63
CA LEU A 155 -11.02 -10.74 -16.96
C LEU A 155 -10.43 -9.42 -17.47
N PHE A 156 -10.52 -9.16 -18.77
CA PHE A 156 -10.05 -7.93 -19.37
C PHE A 156 -10.80 -6.70 -18.83
N GLU A 157 -12.14 -6.77 -18.81
CA GLU A 157 -12.97 -5.69 -18.28
C GLU A 157 -12.68 -5.43 -16.78
N TRP A 158 -12.60 -6.50 -15.99
CA TRP A 158 -12.25 -6.39 -14.59
C TRP A 158 -10.85 -5.78 -14.40
N ALA A 159 -9.85 -6.26 -15.15
CA ALA A 159 -8.49 -5.80 -15.03
C ALA A 159 -8.35 -4.31 -15.38
N LEU A 160 -8.99 -3.86 -16.45
CA LEU A 160 -9.01 -2.46 -16.85
C LEU A 160 -9.66 -1.59 -15.77
N LYS A 161 -10.88 -1.94 -15.38
CA LYS A 161 -11.67 -1.17 -14.41
C LYS A 161 -10.99 -1.06 -13.05
N ASP A 162 -10.45 -2.16 -12.54
CA ASP A 162 -9.79 -2.15 -11.23
C ASP A 162 -8.44 -1.42 -11.26
N TYR A 163 -7.69 -1.54 -12.37
CA TYR A 163 -6.45 -0.78 -12.57
C TYR A 163 -6.69 0.73 -12.64
N GLU A 164 -7.70 1.17 -13.41
CA GLU A 164 -8.09 2.59 -13.50
C GLU A 164 -8.53 3.14 -12.13
N ARG A 165 -9.36 2.40 -11.40
CA ARG A 165 -9.78 2.76 -10.05
C ARG A 165 -8.57 2.96 -9.14
N LEU A 166 -7.64 2.01 -9.13
CA LEU A 166 -6.44 2.09 -8.31
C LEU A 166 -5.56 3.29 -8.66
N GLN A 167 -5.46 3.63 -9.95
CA GLN A 167 -4.73 4.83 -10.38
C GLN A 167 -5.40 6.12 -9.94
N GLN A 168 -6.74 6.19 -9.96
CA GLN A 168 -7.50 7.37 -9.52
C GLN A 168 -7.43 7.57 -8.00
N GLU A 169 -7.42 6.48 -7.24
CA GLU A 169 -7.29 6.52 -5.77
C GLU A 169 -5.84 6.76 -5.29
N ALA A 170 -4.85 6.58 -6.17
CA ALA A 170 -3.45 6.64 -5.81
C ALA A 170 -2.98 8.06 -5.51
N LEU A 171 -2.31 8.23 -4.38
CA LEU A 171 -1.64 9.48 -4.03
C LEU A 171 -0.46 9.79 -4.97
N PRO A 172 -0.12 11.07 -5.15
CA PRO A 172 1.08 11.45 -5.87
C PRO A 172 2.33 10.84 -5.25
N LEU A 173 3.15 10.21 -6.09
CA LEU A 173 4.42 9.61 -5.68
C LEU A 173 5.49 10.68 -5.46
N ARG A 174 6.38 10.44 -4.51
CA ARG A 174 7.57 11.27 -4.33
C ARG A 174 8.57 11.01 -5.47
N GLY A 175 9.20 12.07 -5.98
CA GLY A 175 10.23 11.95 -7.01
C GLY A 175 11.36 10.98 -6.63
N ALA A 176 11.76 10.95 -5.36
CA ALA A 176 12.79 10.04 -4.86
C ALA A 176 12.39 8.54 -5.00
N ASP A 177 11.12 8.20 -4.86
CA ASP A 177 10.65 6.81 -4.98
C ASP A 177 10.59 6.37 -6.45
N ILE A 178 10.27 7.30 -7.35
CA ILE A 178 10.31 7.10 -8.80
C ILE A 178 11.77 6.86 -9.25
N GLU A 179 12.71 7.67 -8.79
CA GLU A 179 14.12 7.51 -9.12
C GLU A 179 14.71 6.21 -8.52
N LEU A 180 14.31 5.86 -7.30
CA LEU A 180 14.70 4.59 -6.68
C LEU A 180 14.19 3.39 -7.51
N TYR A 181 12.93 3.44 -7.97
CA TYR A 181 12.36 2.42 -8.84
C TYR A 181 13.15 2.30 -10.14
N LYS A 182 13.40 3.41 -10.84
CA LYS A 182 14.20 3.43 -12.06
C LYS A 182 15.60 2.85 -11.85
N LYS A 183 16.25 3.20 -10.74
CA LYS A 183 17.60 2.70 -10.41
C LYS A 183 17.59 1.19 -10.11
N THR A 184 16.54 0.70 -9.46
CA THR A 184 16.43 -0.70 -9.05
C THR A 184 16.11 -1.62 -10.22
N PHE A 185 15.20 -1.19 -11.11
CA PHE A 185 14.65 -2.02 -12.18
C PHE A 185 15.16 -1.66 -13.60
N LYS A 186 15.94 -0.58 -13.77
CA LYS A 186 16.58 -0.22 -15.07
C LYS A 186 17.76 -1.11 -15.45
N LYS A 187 18.06 -2.14 -14.68
CA LYS A 187 19.13 -3.11 -15.02
C LYS A 187 18.64 -4.31 -15.83
N PHE A 188 17.37 -4.30 -16.26
CA PHE A 188 16.79 -5.36 -17.10
C PHE A 188 16.20 -4.80 -18.38
#